data_061df841aa69a541a7a59201f4d96f86
#
_entry.id   061df841aa69a541a7a59201f4d96f86
#
_cell.length_a   1.000
_cell.length_b   1.000
_cell.length_c   1.000
_cell.angle_alpha   90.00
_cell.angle_beta   90.00
_cell.angle_gamma   90.00
#
_symmetry.space_group_name_H-M   'P 1'
#
loop_
_entity.id
_entity.type
_entity.pdbx_description
1 polymer ?
#
loop_
_entity_poly.entity_id
_entity_poly.type
_entity_poly.pdbx_seq_one_letter_code
_entity_poly.pdbx_strand_id
1 'polypeptide(L)'
;MTRQTNTVTLGMLGENIIRDNVQNATKTEDWYDSEKDGTVGMETYEVKTARLNNKHQGLFVNETQYTKIDNVDINYYVRVPESAAQKIKFYKYYADRWIEELEMNGTLGRIYHIDHMEYIGIDKDPKKIEQFL
;
A
#
# COMPACT_ATOMS: atom_id res chain seq x y z
N MET A 1 8.47 -19.75 11.52
CA MET A 1 8.26 -18.35 11.25
C MET A 1 6.89 -17.90 11.73
N THR A 2 6.84 -16.80 12.41
CA THR A 2 5.61 -16.29 12.99
C THR A 2 4.83 -15.45 11.99
N ARG A 3 3.53 -15.26 12.25
CA ARG A 3 2.67 -14.40 11.42
C ARG A 3 3.11 -12.94 11.40
N GLN A 4 3.80 -12.48 12.46
CA GLN A 4 4.35 -11.12 12.50
C GLN A 4 5.36 -10.89 11.40
N THR A 5 6.22 -11.87 11.13
CA THR A 5 7.19 -11.82 10.04
C THR A 5 6.49 -11.65 8.70
N ASN A 6 5.36 -12.33 8.48
CA ASN A 6 4.60 -12.23 7.24
C ASN A 6 3.97 -10.85 7.05
N THR A 7 3.50 -10.21 8.11
CA THR A 7 2.93 -8.86 8.03
C THR A 7 4.00 -7.83 7.68
N VAL A 8 5.15 -7.89 8.36
CA VAL A 8 6.30 -7.03 8.06
C VAL A 8 6.77 -7.26 6.62
N THR A 9 6.82 -8.52 6.21
CA THR A 9 7.25 -8.90 4.86
C THR A 9 6.31 -8.36 3.80
N LEU A 10 4.99 -8.37 4.04
CA LEU A 10 4.02 -7.81 3.10
C LEU A 10 4.20 -6.31 2.90
N GLY A 11 4.46 -5.57 3.99
CA GLY A 11 4.75 -4.14 3.90
C GLY A 11 6.01 -3.86 3.10
N MET A 12 7.08 -4.64 3.33
CA MET A 12 8.32 -4.52 2.57
C MET A 12 8.12 -4.84 1.09
N LEU A 13 7.29 -5.83 0.77
CA LEU A 13 6.96 -6.16 -0.61
C LEU A 13 6.35 -4.96 -1.33
N GLY A 14 5.36 -4.31 -0.71
CA GLY A 14 4.71 -3.14 -1.30
C GLY A 14 5.69 -1.99 -1.53
N GLU A 15 6.52 -1.69 -0.55
CA GLU A 15 7.54 -0.65 -0.67
C GLU A 15 8.54 -0.96 -1.79
N ASN A 16 8.98 -2.20 -1.91
CA ASN A 16 9.91 -2.62 -2.96
C ASN A 16 9.27 -2.53 -4.35
N ILE A 17 7.99 -2.86 -4.47
CA ILE A 17 7.26 -2.75 -5.73
C ILE A 17 7.21 -1.30 -6.21
N ILE A 18 6.89 -0.38 -5.32
CA ILE A 18 6.85 1.05 -5.69
C ILE A 18 8.26 1.53 -6.08
N ARG A 19 9.28 1.22 -5.28
CA ARG A 19 10.65 1.60 -5.61
C ARG A 19 11.09 1.09 -6.99
N ASP A 20 10.74 -0.15 -7.32
CA ASP A 20 11.21 -0.80 -8.54
C ASP A 20 10.42 -0.40 -9.78
N ASN A 21 9.18 0.05 -9.63
CA ASN A 21 8.27 0.29 -10.75
C ASN A 21 7.96 1.77 -11.00
N VAL A 22 8.15 2.64 -10.02
CA VAL A 22 7.92 4.08 -10.17
C VAL A 22 9.25 4.76 -10.45
N GLN A 23 9.33 5.49 -11.56
CA GLN A 23 10.54 6.19 -11.96
C GLN A 23 10.93 7.23 -10.91
N ASN A 24 12.22 7.27 -10.55
CA ASN A 24 12.79 8.17 -9.55
C ASN A 24 12.33 7.91 -8.12
N ALA A 25 11.67 6.80 -7.85
CA ALA A 25 11.30 6.44 -6.50
C ALA A 25 12.52 5.93 -5.72
N THR A 26 12.70 6.44 -4.51
CA THR A 26 13.70 5.96 -3.56
C THR A 26 13.00 5.52 -2.29
N LYS A 27 13.54 4.49 -1.65
CA LYS A 27 13.01 3.97 -0.40
C LYS A 27 13.79 4.60 0.76
N THR A 28 13.08 4.99 1.82
CA THR A 28 13.71 5.45 3.05
C THR A 28 14.52 4.32 3.67
N GLU A 29 15.79 4.57 3.98
CA GLU A 29 16.67 3.58 4.60
C GLU A 29 16.31 3.32 6.06
N ASP A 30 15.75 4.31 6.75
CA ASP A 30 15.30 4.16 8.11
C ASP A 30 13.98 3.41 8.14
N TRP A 31 14.03 2.16 8.55
CA TRP A 31 12.86 1.30 8.72
C TRP A 31 11.80 1.92 9.64
N TYR A 32 12.22 2.74 10.61
CA TYR A 32 11.33 3.34 11.59
C TYR A 32 10.92 4.76 11.26
N ASP A 33 11.21 5.24 10.04
CA ASP A 33 10.74 6.57 9.63
C ASP A 33 9.22 6.60 9.67
N SER A 34 8.68 7.38 10.61
CA SER A 34 7.24 7.50 10.80
C SER A 34 6.59 8.52 9.87
N GLU A 35 7.39 9.27 9.10
CA GLU A 35 6.90 10.36 8.27
C GLU A 35 6.63 9.93 6.82
N LYS A 36 7.45 9.03 6.29
CA LYS A 36 7.36 8.61 4.89
C LYS A 36 8.02 7.26 4.65
N ASP A 37 7.61 6.59 3.58
CA ASP A 37 8.27 5.37 3.11
C ASP A 37 9.36 5.65 2.10
N GLY A 38 9.32 6.78 1.43
CA GLY A 38 10.34 7.17 0.47
C GLY A 38 10.02 8.48 -0.23
N THR A 39 10.72 8.74 -1.33
CA THR A 39 10.54 9.93 -2.14
C THR A 39 10.49 9.58 -3.63
N VAL A 40 9.72 10.37 -4.38
CA VAL A 40 9.74 10.38 -5.84
C VAL A 40 10.17 11.78 -6.26
N GLY A 41 11.43 11.90 -6.67
CA GLY A 41 12.01 13.22 -6.84
C GLY A 41 12.01 13.97 -5.52
N MET A 42 11.33 15.11 -5.45
CA MET A 42 11.20 15.93 -4.24
C MET A 42 9.93 15.65 -3.45
N GLU A 43 9.06 14.76 -3.94
CA GLU A 43 7.80 14.45 -3.29
C GLU A 43 7.94 13.24 -2.37
N THR A 44 7.35 13.32 -1.18
CA THR A 44 7.30 12.21 -0.23
C THR A 44 6.17 11.26 -0.55
N TYR A 45 6.33 9.96 -0.23
CA TYR A 45 5.27 9.00 -0.43
C TYR A 45 5.12 8.03 0.73
N GLU A 46 3.92 7.46 0.83
CA GLU A 46 3.54 6.41 1.75
C GLU A 46 2.97 5.24 0.95
N VAL A 47 3.31 4.02 1.32
CA VAL A 47 2.79 2.81 0.68
C VAL A 47 1.95 2.02 1.66
N LYS A 48 0.73 1.70 1.27
CA LYS A 48 -0.12 0.76 1.98
C LYS A 48 -0.26 -0.49 1.12
N THR A 49 -0.04 -1.64 1.72
CA THR A 49 -0.08 -2.93 1.05
C THR A 49 -1.14 -3.79 1.71
N ALA A 50 -2.02 -4.37 0.90
CA ALA A 50 -3.04 -5.26 1.43
C ALA A 50 -3.26 -6.44 0.50
N ARG A 51 -3.53 -7.61 1.09
CA ARG A 51 -4.01 -8.76 0.35
C ARG A 51 -5.47 -8.57 0.04
N LEU A 52 -5.81 -8.82 -1.20
CA LEU A 52 -7.18 -8.65 -1.65
C LEU A 52 -8.06 -9.73 -1.07
N ASN A 53 -9.10 -9.29 -0.38
CA ASN A 53 -10.29 -10.08 -0.17
C ASN A 53 -11.28 -9.67 -1.27
N ASN A 54 -11.79 -10.63 -2.05
CA ASN A 54 -12.68 -10.36 -3.19
C ASN A 54 -13.94 -9.58 -2.85
N LYS A 55 -14.30 -9.49 -1.57
CA LYS A 55 -15.48 -8.74 -1.12
C LYS A 55 -15.25 -7.24 -1.05
N HIS A 56 -13.99 -6.82 -0.89
CA HIS A 56 -13.68 -5.39 -0.66
C HIS A 56 -12.66 -4.94 -1.68
N GLN A 57 -13.13 -4.29 -2.74
CA GLN A 57 -12.27 -3.70 -3.75
C GLN A 57 -11.71 -2.37 -3.26
N GLY A 58 -11.03 -2.41 -2.11
CA GLY A 58 -10.55 -1.19 -1.49
C GLY A 58 -9.51 -1.40 -0.43
N LEU A 59 -9.10 -0.30 0.15
CA LEU A 59 -8.11 -0.22 1.21
C LEU A 59 -8.75 0.38 2.45
N PHE A 60 -8.60 -0.30 3.58
CA PHE A 60 -8.98 0.24 4.89
C PHE A 60 -7.74 0.83 5.55
N VAL A 61 -7.79 2.12 5.89
CA VAL A 61 -6.71 2.82 6.60
C VAL A 61 -7.24 3.22 7.97
N ASN A 62 -6.65 2.67 9.04
CA ASN A 62 -7.11 2.99 10.39
C ASN A 62 -6.66 4.40 10.82
N GLU A 63 -7.37 4.96 11.80
CA GLU A 63 -7.20 6.35 12.24
C GLU A 63 -5.79 6.67 12.72
N THR A 64 -5.03 5.68 13.20
CA THR A 64 -3.65 5.89 13.65
C THR A 64 -2.71 6.26 12.50
N GLN A 65 -3.14 6.03 11.26
CA GLN A 65 -2.38 6.31 10.04
C GLN A 65 -2.82 7.58 9.31
N TYR A 66 -3.88 8.23 9.78
CA TYR A 66 -4.44 9.40 9.08
C TYR A 66 -3.42 10.53 8.90
N THR A 67 -2.69 10.87 9.97
CA THR A 67 -1.67 11.93 9.92
C THR A 67 -0.61 11.61 8.88
N LYS A 68 -0.20 10.35 8.79
CA LYS A 68 0.83 9.91 7.86
C LYS A 68 0.37 10.05 6.41
N ILE A 69 -0.81 9.54 6.08
CA ILE A 69 -1.33 9.63 4.71
C ILE A 69 -1.74 11.05 4.32
N ASP A 70 -2.15 11.87 5.29
CA ASP A 70 -2.53 13.27 5.03
C ASP A 70 -1.33 14.18 4.79
N ASN A 71 -0.16 13.83 5.34
CA ASN A 71 1.04 14.68 5.29
C ASN A 71 2.02 14.34 4.18
N VAL A 72 1.93 13.19 3.56
CA VAL A 72 2.78 12.87 2.41
C VAL A 72 2.19 13.46 1.13
N ASP A 73 3.05 13.66 0.12
CA ASP A 73 2.64 14.20 -1.17
C ASP A 73 1.90 13.16 -2.02
N ILE A 74 2.32 11.88 -1.90
CA ILE A 74 1.78 10.81 -2.75
C ILE A 74 1.44 9.60 -1.87
N ASN A 75 0.26 9.04 -2.06
CA ASN A 75 -0.14 7.78 -1.43
C ASN A 75 -0.27 6.68 -2.48
N TYR A 76 0.43 5.56 -2.26
CA TYR A 76 0.36 4.38 -3.11
C TYR A 76 -0.34 3.24 -2.38
N TYR A 77 -1.14 2.51 -3.11
CA TYR A 77 -1.77 1.27 -2.67
C TYR A 77 -1.27 0.12 -3.53
N VAL A 78 -0.65 -0.86 -2.90
CA VAL A 78 -0.20 -2.10 -3.55
C VAL A 78 -1.18 -3.21 -3.19
N ARG A 79 -1.87 -3.69 -4.21
CA ARG A 79 -2.91 -4.71 -4.08
C ARG A 79 -2.35 -6.08 -4.43
N VAL A 80 -2.14 -6.90 -3.40
CA VAL A 80 -1.58 -8.25 -3.56
C VAL A 80 -2.73 -9.24 -3.77
N PRO A 81 -2.76 -9.97 -4.89
CA PRO A 81 -3.82 -10.92 -5.15
C PRO A 81 -3.73 -12.15 -4.25
N GLU A 82 -4.83 -12.88 -4.12
CA GLU A 82 -4.87 -14.12 -3.35
C GLU A 82 -4.14 -15.28 -4.06
N SER A 83 -4.03 -15.21 -5.37
CA SER A 83 -3.44 -16.25 -6.20
C SER A 83 -2.18 -15.74 -6.90
N ALA A 84 -1.13 -16.57 -6.93
CA ALA A 84 0.09 -16.29 -7.68
C ALA A 84 -0.14 -16.18 -9.20
N ALA A 85 -1.27 -16.69 -9.71
CA ALA A 85 -1.62 -16.56 -11.11
C ALA A 85 -2.02 -15.12 -11.49
N GLN A 86 -2.39 -14.32 -10.52
CA GLN A 86 -2.74 -12.91 -10.73
C GLN A 86 -1.55 -12.01 -10.42
N LYS A 87 -1.45 -10.91 -11.14
CA LYS A 87 -0.35 -9.96 -10.96
C LYS A 87 -0.65 -8.96 -9.86
N ILE A 88 0.41 -8.47 -9.22
CA ILE A 88 0.32 -7.40 -8.24
C ILE A 88 0.04 -6.09 -8.96
N LYS A 89 -1.05 -5.44 -8.61
CA LYS A 89 -1.42 -4.15 -9.16
C LYS A 89 -1.13 -3.05 -8.15
N PHE A 90 -0.75 -1.88 -8.62
CA PHE A 90 -0.54 -0.74 -7.73
C PHE A 90 -1.21 0.51 -8.27
N TYR A 91 -1.65 1.33 -7.32
CA TYR A 91 -2.52 2.47 -7.53
C TYR A 91 -2.00 3.66 -6.75
N LYS A 92 -2.38 4.85 -7.21
CA LYS A 92 -2.24 6.08 -6.46
C LYS A 92 -3.61 6.44 -5.91
N TYR A 93 -3.71 6.78 -4.63
CA TYR A 93 -4.97 7.21 -4.05
C TYR A 93 -4.79 8.55 -3.32
N TYR A 94 -5.90 9.20 -3.07
CA TYR A 94 -5.93 10.55 -2.49
C TYR A 94 -6.54 10.48 -1.10
N ALA A 95 -5.83 11.00 -0.11
CA ALA A 95 -6.21 10.88 1.29
C ALA A 95 -7.59 11.48 1.62
N ASP A 96 -8.03 12.46 0.83
CA ASP A 96 -9.34 13.11 0.99
C ASP A 96 -10.48 12.45 0.20
N ARG A 97 -10.22 11.39 -0.55
CA ARG A 97 -11.21 10.73 -1.41
C ARG A 97 -11.59 9.35 -0.88
N TRP A 98 -11.96 9.28 0.39
CA TRP A 98 -12.51 8.08 0.99
C TRP A 98 -14.02 8.04 0.76
N ILE A 99 -14.59 6.82 0.65
CA ILE A 99 -16.02 6.64 0.41
C ILE A 99 -16.80 6.50 1.71
N GLU A 100 -16.18 6.04 2.76
CA GLU A 100 -16.83 5.78 4.04
C GLU A 100 -15.79 5.77 5.15
N GLU A 101 -16.17 6.29 6.30
CA GLU A 101 -15.40 6.15 7.53
C GLU A 101 -16.25 5.31 8.50
N LEU A 102 -15.69 4.20 8.95
CA LEU A 102 -16.43 3.27 9.81
C LEU A 102 -15.51 2.55 10.78
N GLU A 103 -16.12 1.96 11.80
CA GLU A 103 -15.41 1.16 12.77
C GLU A 103 -15.41 -0.32 12.36
N MET A 104 -14.21 -0.90 12.26
CA MET A 104 -14.03 -2.33 11.99
C MET A 104 -13.18 -2.94 13.10
N ASN A 105 -13.69 -3.96 13.74
CA ASN A 105 -13.00 -4.66 14.83
C ASN A 105 -12.51 -3.72 15.95
N GLY A 106 -13.32 -2.72 16.28
CA GLY A 106 -12.98 -1.74 17.31
C GLY A 106 -12.06 -0.62 16.87
N THR A 107 -11.73 -0.55 15.58
CA THR A 107 -10.84 0.47 15.04
C THR A 107 -11.56 1.31 14.00
N LEU A 108 -11.58 2.63 14.21
CA LEU A 108 -12.09 3.58 13.23
C LEU A 108 -11.13 3.70 12.05
N GLY A 109 -11.65 3.74 10.84
CA GLY A 109 -10.84 3.89 9.64
C GLY A 109 -11.63 4.37 8.44
N ARG A 110 -10.86 4.80 7.42
CA ARG A 110 -11.39 5.24 6.13
C ARG A 110 -11.27 4.13 5.10
N ILE A 111 -12.31 3.97 4.31
CA ILE A 111 -12.29 3.05 3.16
C ILE A 111 -12.04 3.84 1.89
N TYR A 112 -11.01 3.43 1.17
CA TYR A 112 -10.65 3.97 -0.15
C TYR A 112 -10.92 2.90 -1.19
N HIS A 113 -11.89 3.15 -2.08
CA HIS A 113 -12.26 2.18 -3.12
C HIS A 113 -11.41 2.38 -4.37
N ILE A 114 -11.03 1.29 -5.04
CA ILE A 114 -10.18 1.34 -6.23
C ILE A 114 -10.79 2.17 -7.37
N ASP A 115 -12.13 2.29 -7.44
CA ASP A 115 -12.79 3.11 -8.45
C ASP A 115 -12.46 4.60 -8.31
N HIS A 116 -11.99 5.01 -7.14
CA HIS A 116 -11.57 6.38 -6.85
C HIS A 116 -10.06 6.54 -6.80
N MET A 117 -9.34 5.52 -7.23
CA MET A 117 -7.88 5.54 -7.30
C MET A 117 -7.42 5.64 -8.75
N GLU A 118 -6.21 6.12 -8.94
CA GLU A 118 -5.54 6.12 -10.22
C GLU A 118 -4.72 4.84 -10.38
N TYR A 119 -5.05 4.04 -11.37
CA TYR A 119 -4.28 2.84 -11.69
C TYR A 119 -2.92 3.25 -12.28
N ILE A 120 -1.84 2.76 -11.68
CA ILE A 120 -0.48 3.09 -12.11
C ILE A 120 0.12 1.97 -12.93
N GLY A 121 0.03 0.72 -12.46
CA GLY A 121 0.62 -0.37 -13.20
C GLY A 121 0.54 -1.71 -12.52
N ILE A 122 1.25 -2.65 -13.12
CA ILE A 122 1.35 -4.04 -12.68
C ILE A 122 2.82 -4.37 -12.49
N ASP A 123 3.16 -5.01 -11.37
CA ASP A 123 4.49 -5.59 -11.21
C ASP A 123 4.62 -6.78 -12.16
N LYS A 124 5.67 -6.76 -12.97
CA LYS A 124 5.88 -7.76 -14.03
C LYS A 124 6.60 -9.02 -13.54
N ASP A 125 7.09 -9.02 -12.30
CA ASP A 125 7.82 -10.15 -11.77
C ASP A 125 6.91 -11.02 -10.89
N PRO A 126 6.35 -12.13 -11.43
CA PRO A 126 5.46 -12.98 -10.66
C PRO A 126 6.14 -13.71 -9.51
N LYS A 127 7.47 -13.84 -9.53
CA LYS A 127 8.23 -14.53 -8.48
C LYS A 127 8.18 -13.78 -7.16
N LYS A 128 7.95 -12.47 -7.19
CA LYS A 128 7.85 -11.69 -5.96
C LYS A 128 6.68 -12.13 -5.08
N ILE A 129 5.57 -12.54 -5.68
CA ILE A 129 4.42 -13.04 -4.93
C ILE A 129 4.71 -14.39 -4.30
N GLU A 130 5.36 -15.28 -5.03
CA GLU A 130 5.59 -16.65 -4.58
C GLU A 130 6.39 -16.72 -3.28
N GLN A 131 7.25 -15.75 -3.04
CA GLN A 131 8.04 -15.67 -1.81
C GLN A 131 7.19 -15.36 -0.57
N PHE A 132 5.98 -14.86 -0.74
CA PHE A 132 5.14 -14.37 0.35
C PHE A 132 3.84 -15.17 0.52
N LEU A 133 3.62 -16.14 -0.34
CA LEU A 133 2.52 -17.07 -0.24
C LEU A 133 2.97 -18.34 0.47
#